data_a72638d1c08f5f595673e899c5ab09fd
#
_entry.id   a72638d1c08f5f595673e899c5ab09fd
#
_cell.length_a   1.000
_cell.length_b   1.000
_cell.length_c   1.000
_cell.angle_alpha   90.00
_cell.angle_beta   90.00
_cell.angle_gamma   90.00
#
_symmetry.space_group_name_H-M   'P 1'
#
loop_
_entity.id
_entity.type
_entity.pdbx_description
1 polymer ?
#
loop_
_entity_poly.entity_id
_entity_poly.type
_entity_poly.pdbx_seq_one_letter_code
_entity_poly.pdbx_strand_id
1 'polypeptide(L)'
;MEMEVKIDGNKIFAPLKNKWLVFTPEEKVRQEYICRLVANYGYSLDQMLQEVTVAEGNKRGTGRASADIVVWASKEDVLKNPPVIVVECKADNLTIISDDYYQGAHYARYVKAPFFVTTNLKQTKIFRVNLEGFPKDLEDEVIDIPDASMVTNLKKVEELLKQTKAFTRDEFSKLLFKCHNIIRNNDKLSPEAAFDEISKILFIKIRYERDNKDGQLFSLKEFLKGKEYDDKYRASTDFLSKIIRKHEKRIQRR
;
A
#
# COMPACT_ATOMS: atom_id res chain seq x y z
N MET A 1 12.39 22.11 16.04
CA MET A 1 11.17 22.94 16.26
C MET A 1 10.02 22.09 15.78
N GLU A 2 9.14 21.71 16.67
CA GLU A 2 8.01 20.85 16.30
C GLU A 2 7.04 21.67 15.44
N MET A 3 6.73 21.18 14.27
CA MET A 3 5.80 21.84 13.35
C MET A 3 4.39 21.41 13.71
N GLU A 4 3.55 22.36 14.11
CA GLU A 4 2.17 22.13 14.51
C GLU A 4 1.19 22.77 13.52
N VAL A 5 0.00 22.19 13.43
CA VAL A 5 -1.10 22.74 12.64
C VAL A 5 -1.63 24.00 13.31
N LYS A 6 -1.77 25.09 12.57
CA LYS A 6 -2.34 26.36 13.04
C LYS A 6 -3.77 26.51 12.55
N ILE A 7 -4.69 26.74 13.49
CA ILE A 7 -6.12 26.94 13.22
C ILE A 7 -6.53 28.29 13.81
N ASP A 8 -7.29 29.05 13.03
CA ASP A 8 -7.89 30.32 13.48
C ASP A 8 -9.35 30.38 13.00
N GLY A 9 -10.29 30.22 13.95
CA GLY A 9 -11.72 30.13 13.67
C GLY A 9 -12.02 28.97 12.69
N ASN A 10 -12.56 29.32 11.52
CA ASN A 10 -12.88 28.37 10.47
C ASN A 10 -11.78 28.25 9.38
N LYS A 11 -10.55 28.64 9.71
CA LYS A 11 -9.40 28.59 8.79
C LYS A 11 -8.28 27.74 9.35
N ILE A 12 -7.53 27.10 8.45
CA ILE A 12 -6.35 26.32 8.74
C ILE A 12 -5.18 26.82 7.89
N PHE A 13 -4.01 26.96 8.48
CA PHE A 13 -2.83 27.43 7.76
C PHE A 13 -2.20 26.31 6.95
N ALA A 14 -2.02 26.51 5.64
CA ALA A 14 -1.36 25.61 4.71
C ALA A 14 0.08 26.05 4.45
N PRO A 15 1.10 25.47 5.12
CA PRO A 15 2.49 25.91 5.01
C PRO A 15 3.05 25.73 3.60
N LEU A 16 2.67 24.69 2.86
CA LEU A 16 3.12 24.49 1.47
C LEU A 16 2.61 25.56 0.50
N LYS A 17 1.49 26.20 0.83
CA LYS A 17 0.91 27.32 0.04
C LYS A 17 1.16 28.70 0.67
N ASN A 18 1.70 28.71 1.88
CA ASN A 18 1.89 29.91 2.68
C ASN A 18 0.62 30.78 2.78
N LYS A 19 -0.54 30.15 3.02
CA LYS A 19 -1.84 30.83 3.13
C LYS A 19 -2.83 30.12 4.04
N TRP A 20 -3.85 30.84 4.49
CA TRP A 20 -4.96 30.32 5.21
C TRP A 20 -6.03 29.78 4.26
N LEU A 21 -6.43 28.52 4.46
CA LEU A 21 -7.50 27.84 3.73
C LEU A 21 -8.74 27.72 4.61
N VAL A 22 -9.88 27.42 4.02
CA VAL A 22 -11.10 27.06 4.76
C VAL A 22 -10.85 25.73 5.48
N PHE A 23 -11.18 25.69 6.76
CA PHE A 23 -11.08 24.47 7.55
C PHE A 23 -12.12 23.46 7.07
N THR A 24 -11.67 22.31 6.62
CA THR A 24 -12.48 21.12 6.36
C THR A 24 -11.85 19.92 7.09
N PRO A 25 -12.61 18.86 7.39
CA PRO A 25 -12.04 17.66 7.99
C PRO A 25 -10.90 17.04 7.17
N GLU A 26 -11.01 17.07 5.85
CA GLU A 26 -9.97 16.57 4.94
C GLU A 26 -8.74 17.48 4.92
N GLU A 27 -8.95 18.82 4.89
CA GLU A 27 -7.84 19.77 4.95
C GLU A 27 -7.08 19.68 6.28
N LYS A 28 -7.78 19.43 7.38
CA LYS A 28 -7.16 19.13 8.68
C LYS A 28 -6.23 17.93 8.58
N VAL A 29 -6.72 16.81 8.03
CA VAL A 29 -5.93 15.59 7.83
C VAL A 29 -4.70 15.87 6.97
N ARG A 30 -4.86 16.62 5.89
CA ARG A 30 -3.77 16.99 4.99
C ARG A 30 -2.68 17.79 5.72
N GLN A 31 -3.05 18.81 6.47
CA GLN A 31 -2.08 19.65 7.18
C GLN A 31 -1.41 18.90 8.33
N GLU A 32 -2.14 18.08 9.08
CA GLU A 32 -1.55 17.21 10.11
C GLU A 32 -0.58 16.18 9.51
N TYR A 33 -0.90 15.63 8.34
CA TYR A 33 0.01 14.68 7.69
C TYR A 33 1.27 15.35 7.14
N ILE A 34 1.19 16.60 6.64
CA ILE A 34 2.36 17.40 6.27
C ILE A 34 3.25 17.63 7.51
N CYS A 35 2.67 18.01 8.64
CA CYS A 35 3.44 18.15 9.90
C CYS A 35 4.11 16.83 10.29
N ARG A 36 3.44 15.69 10.12
CA ARG A 36 4.00 14.38 10.39
C ARG A 36 5.16 14.02 9.45
N LEU A 37 5.07 14.34 8.16
CA LEU A 37 6.16 14.14 7.19
C LEU A 37 7.41 14.96 7.59
N VAL A 38 7.21 16.17 8.09
CA VAL A 38 8.32 17.00 8.59
C VAL A 38 8.88 16.45 9.91
N ALA A 39 8.03 16.24 10.92
CA ALA A 39 8.47 15.91 12.27
C ALA A 39 9.01 14.49 12.41
N ASN A 40 8.34 13.49 11.79
CA ASN A 40 8.66 12.08 11.99
C ASN A 40 9.56 11.51 10.89
N TYR A 41 9.45 12.03 9.67
CA TYR A 41 10.19 11.52 8.51
C TYR A 41 11.30 12.47 8.02
N GLY A 42 11.42 13.67 8.61
CA GLY A 42 12.51 14.61 8.34
C GLY A 42 12.46 15.29 6.97
N TYR A 43 11.34 15.22 6.26
CA TYR A 43 11.19 15.92 4.99
C TYR A 43 11.09 17.44 5.21
N SER A 44 11.72 18.23 4.34
CA SER A 44 11.55 19.68 4.33
C SER A 44 10.34 20.08 3.48
N LEU A 45 9.75 21.25 3.78
CA LEU A 45 8.58 21.74 3.04
C LEU A 45 8.87 21.97 1.55
N ASP A 46 10.09 22.29 1.19
CA ASP A 46 10.51 22.50 -0.19
C ASP A 46 10.69 21.20 -1.01
N GLN A 47 10.60 20.04 -0.35
CA GLN A 47 10.51 18.72 -1.00
C GLN A 47 9.07 18.28 -1.30
N MET A 48 8.07 19.08 -0.95
CA MET A 48 6.67 18.71 -1.02
C MET A 48 5.82 19.72 -1.79
N LEU A 49 4.79 19.23 -2.46
CA LEU A 49 3.70 20.04 -2.99
C LEU A 49 2.36 19.44 -2.56
N GLN A 50 1.34 20.30 -2.40
CA GLN A 50 -0.05 19.86 -2.15
C GLN A 50 -0.96 20.21 -3.33
N GLU A 51 -2.02 19.40 -3.51
CA GLU A 51 -3.02 19.52 -4.57
C GLU A 51 -2.36 19.60 -5.97
N VAL A 52 -1.51 18.62 -6.25
CA VAL A 52 -0.80 18.52 -7.54
C VAL A 52 -1.71 17.86 -8.55
N THR A 53 -2.02 18.57 -9.63
CA THR A 53 -2.79 18.04 -10.76
C THR A 53 -1.87 17.75 -11.93
N VAL A 54 -2.06 16.58 -12.58
CA VAL A 54 -1.41 16.27 -13.85
C VAL A 54 -2.42 16.46 -14.98
N ALA A 55 -2.02 17.21 -15.99
CA ALA A 55 -2.74 17.25 -17.24
C ALA A 55 -2.50 15.91 -17.97
N GLU A 56 -3.45 14.98 -17.93
CA GLU A 56 -3.45 13.86 -18.87
C GLU A 56 -3.59 14.40 -20.29
N GLY A 57 -2.61 14.06 -21.12
CA GLY A 57 -2.58 14.50 -22.51
C GLY A 57 -3.86 14.09 -23.24
N ASN A 58 -4.56 15.06 -23.82
CA ASN A 58 -5.58 15.00 -24.88
C ASN A 58 -6.73 13.97 -24.79
N LYS A 59 -7.10 13.43 -23.64
CA LYS A 59 -8.37 12.73 -23.52
C LYS A 59 -9.42 13.67 -22.95
N ARG A 60 -10.44 13.97 -23.75
CA ARG A 60 -11.66 14.71 -23.39
C ARG A 60 -12.46 13.91 -22.34
N GLY A 61 -11.97 13.87 -21.11
CA GLY A 61 -12.63 13.29 -19.97
C GLY A 61 -12.40 14.16 -18.75
N THR A 62 -13.45 14.46 -18.03
CA THR A 62 -13.57 15.44 -16.94
C THR A 62 -12.85 15.08 -15.64
N GLY A 63 -11.87 14.18 -15.64
CA GLY A 63 -11.12 13.76 -14.47
C GLY A 63 -9.65 14.16 -14.56
N ARG A 64 -9.29 15.33 -14.02
CA ARG A 64 -7.89 15.62 -13.71
C ARG A 64 -7.53 14.79 -12.47
N ALA A 65 -6.65 13.79 -12.65
CA ALA A 65 -6.09 13.10 -11.49
C ALA A 65 -5.29 14.11 -10.67
N SER A 66 -5.60 14.25 -9.41
CA SER A 66 -4.88 15.09 -8.45
C SER A 66 -4.41 14.25 -7.28
N ALA A 67 -3.29 14.63 -6.69
CA ALA A 67 -2.80 14.07 -5.44
C ALA A 67 -2.83 15.15 -4.36
N ASP A 68 -3.19 14.75 -3.13
CA ASP A 68 -3.26 15.68 -2.01
C ASP A 68 -1.90 16.17 -1.58
N ILE A 69 -0.92 15.26 -1.48
CA ILE A 69 0.48 15.60 -1.16
C ILE A 69 1.39 14.74 -2.04
N VAL A 70 2.41 15.36 -2.59
CA VAL A 70 3.46 14.68 -3.35
C VAL A 70 4.82 15.05 -2.75
N VAL A 71 5.69 14.06 -2.53
CA VAL A 71 6.99 14.20 -1.86
C VAL A 71 8.10 13.73 -2.78
N TRP A 72 9.16 14.51 -2.91
CA TRP A 72 10.36 14.21 -3.69
C TRP A 72 11.57 13.92 -2.80
N ALA A 73 12.57 13.27 -3.36
CA ALA A 73 13.80 12.93 -2.67
C ALA A 73 14.60 14.18 -2.24
N SER A 74 14.57 15.22 -3.07
CA SER A 74 15.21 16.51 -2.81
C SER A 74 14.36 17.67 -3.35
N LYS A 75 14.65 18.90 -2.95
CA LYS A 75 14.00 20.11 -3.49
C LYS A 75 14.32 20.34 -4.97
N GLU A 76 15.49 19.90 -5.40
CA GLU A 76 15.96 20.00 -6.77
C GLU A 76 15.17 19.10 -7.74
N ASP A 77 14.60 17.99 -7.18
CA ASP A 77 13.82 17.01 -7.92
C ASP A 77 12.37 17.42 -8.13
N VAL A 78 11.88 18.40 -7.37
CA VAL A 78 10.47 18.84 -7.42
C VAL A 78 10.09 19.21 -8.85
N LEU A 79 9.05 18.54 -9.39
CA LEU A 79 8.54 18.66 -10.74
C LEU A 79 9.52 18.33 -11.90
N LYS A 80 10.74 17.89 -11.58
CA LYS A 80 11.76 17.52 -12.58
C LYS A 80 11.94 16.00 -12.66
N ASN A 81 11.93 15.35 -11.50
CA ASN A 81 12.13 13.91 -11.38
C ASN A 81 10.87 13.22 -10.81
N PRO A 82 10.71 11.89 -10.97
CA PRO A 82 9.64 11.16 -10.32
C PRO A 82 9.62 11.38 -8.81
N PRO A 83 8.46 11.59 -8.21
CA PRO A 83 8.35 11.71 -6.76
C PRO A 83 8.59 10.35 -6.08
N VAL A 84 8.85 10.38 -4.78
CA VAL A 84 9.03 9.17 -3.96
C VAL A 84 7.71 8.69 -3.37
N ILE A 85 6.87 9.63 -2.91
CA ILE A 85 5.63 9.32 -2.21
C ILE A 85 4.51 10.16 -2.77
N VAL A 86 3.35 9.52 -2.96
CA VAL A 86 2.07 10.17 -3.22
C VAL A 86 1.12 9.86 -2.08
N VAL A 87 0.45 10.88 -1.56
CA VAL A 87 -0.48 10.76 -0.43
C VAL A 87 -1.87 11.21 -0.85
N GLU A 88 -2.87 10.43 -0.49
CA GLU A 88 -4.30 10.74 -0.58
C GLU A 88 -4.88 10.86 0.83
N CYS A 89 -5.47 11.99 1.14
CA CYS A 89 -6.08 12.28 2.43
C CYS A 89 -7.59 12.11 2.37
N LYS A 90 -8.16 11.56 3.42
CA LYS A 90 -9.61 11.45 3.60
C LYS A 90 -10.00 12.07 4.94
N ALA A 91 -11.21 12.58 5.02
CA ALA A 91 -11.72 13.13 6.27
C ALA A 91 -11.66 12.11 7.42
N ASP A 92 -11.36 12.55 8.62
CA ASP A 92 -11.12 11.70 9.81
C ASP A 92 -12.36 10.94 10.31
N ASN A 93 -13.55 11.28 9.84
CA ASN A 93 -14.81 10.61 10.11
C ASN A 93 -15.18 9.53 9.09
N LEU A 94 -14.40 9.35 8.03
CA LEU A 94 -14.62 8.34 6.99
C LEU A 94 -13.77 7.10 7.25
N THR A 95 -14.32 5.92 6.93
CA THR A 95 -13.54 4.67 6.86
C THR A 95 -12.94 4.55 5.47
N ILE A 96 -11.64 4.30 5.38
CA ILE A 96 -10.94 4.18 4.10
C ILE A 96 -11.22 2.81 3.48
N ILE A 97 -11.90 2.79 2.33
CA ILE A 97 -12.11 1.61 1.49
C ILE A 97 -11.31 1.73 0.19
N SER A 98 -11.18 0.63 -0.58
CA SER A 98 -10.37 0.60 -1.80
C SER A 98 -10.81 1.62 -2.85
N ASP A 99 -12.11 1.85 -2.96
CA ASP A 99 -12.67 2.77 -3.96
C ASP A 99 -12.33 4.24 -3.67
N ASP A 100 -12.06 4.58 -2.40
CA ASP A 100 -11.75 5.94 -1.98
C ASP A 100 -10.39 6.46 -2.47
N TYR A 101 -9.45 5.55 -2.76
CA TYR A 101 -8.09 5.92 -3.10
C TYR A 101 -7.62 5.44 -4.49
N TYR A 102 -8.55 4.91 -5.30
CA TYR A 102 -8.20 4.40 -6.63
C TYR A 102 -7.58 5.48 -7.54
N GLN A 103 -8.10 6.70 -7.49
CA GLN A 103 -7.58 7.82 -8.29
C GLN A 103 -6.16 8.22 -7.87
N GLY A 104 -5.90 8.32 -6.57
CA GLY A 104 -4.58 8.61 -6.04
C GLY A 104 -3.55 7.52 -6.36
N ALA A 105 -3.97 6.24 -6.30
CA ALA A 105 -3.13 5.12 -6.68
C ALA A 105 -2.75 5.16 -8.18
N HIS A 106 -3.72 5.45 -9.04
CA HIS A 106 -3.50 5.61 -10.47
C HIS A 106 -2.55 6.79 -10.76
N TYR A 107 -2.74 7.91 -10.05
CA TYR A 107 -1.81 9.04 -10.12
C TYR A 107 -0.39 8.64 -9.70
N ALA A 108 -0.23 7.93 -8.57
CA ALA A 108 1.08 7.50 -8.09
C ALA A 108 1.82 6.64 -9.12
N ARG A 109 1.12 5.72 -9.77
CA ARG A 109 1.68 4.92 -10.87
C ARG A 109 2.07 5.79 -12.07
N TYR A 110 1.22 6.72 -12.46
CA TYR A 110 1.46 7.61 -13.60
C TYR A 110 2.74 8.45 -13.41
N VAL A 111 2.93 9.02 -12.22
CA VAL A 111 4.14 9.81 -11.90
C VAL A 111 5.33 8.93 -11.47
N LYS A 112 5.16 7.59 -11.48
CA LYS A 112 6.19 6.59 -11.11
C LYS A 112 6.68 6.73 -9.67
N ALA A 113 5.80 7.13 -8.74
CA ALA A 113 6.13 7.13 -7.33
C ALA A 113 6.15 5.69 -6.79
N PRO A 114 7.22 5.22 -6.12
CA PRO A 114 7.26 3.86 -5.59
C PRO A 114 6.34 3.64 -4.39
N PHE A 115 5.97 4.69 -3.65
CA PHE A 115 5.09 4.61 -2.50
C PHE A 115 3.79 5.38 -2.71
N PHE A 116 2.69 4.75 -2.33
CA PHE A 116 1.38 5.40 -2.23
C PHE A 116 0.85 5.27 -0.80
N VAL A 117 0.37 6.37 -0.24
CA VAL A 117 -0.21 6.44 1.10
C VAL A 117 -1.65 6.90 1.00
N THR A 118 -2.56 6.24 1.69
CA THR A 118 -3.89 6.79 1.96
C THR A 118 -4.12 6.88 3.46
N THR A 119 -4.62 8.03 3.94
CA THR A 119 -4.74 8.29 5.36
C THR A 119 -5.92 9.18 5.70
N ASN A 120 -6.54 8.88 6.85
CA ASN A 120 -7.45 9.78 7.59
C ASN A 120 -6.93 10.05 9.01
N LEU A 121 -5.63 9.83 9.25
CA LEU A 121 -4.90 9.88 10.52
C LEU A 121 -5.23 8.75 11.51
N LYS A 122 -6.46 8.26 11.55
CA LYS A 122 -6.88 7.09 12.36
C LYS A 122 -6.50 5.78 11.68
N GLN A 123 -6.58 5.77 10.36
CA GLN A 123 -6.17 4.67 9.50
C GLN A 123 -5.16 5.21 8.50
N THR A 124 -4.00 4.56 8.41
CA THR A 124 -3.00 4.84 7.38
C THR A 124 -2.63 3.54 6.72
N LYS A 125 -2.73 3.51 5.40
CA LYS A 125 -2.30 2.38 4.57
C LYS A 125 -1.22 2.85 3.64
N ILE A 126 -0.16 2.09 3.52
CA ILE A 126 1.02 2.39 2.73
C ILE A 126 1.21 1.24 1.76
N PHE A 127 1.27 1.54 0.48
CA PHE A 127 1.37 0.53 -0.57
C PHE A 127 2.63 0.75 -1.41
N ARG A 128 3.20 -0.36 -1.85
CA ARG A 128 4.11 -0.34 -2.99
C ARG A 128 3.28 -0.15 -4.27
N VAL A 129 3.73 0.76 -5.13
CA VAL A 129 3.08 1.04 -6.41
C VAL A 129 3.59 0.07 -7.46
N ASN A 130 2.67 -0.56 -8.20
CA ASN A 130 3.01 -1.40 -9.33
C ASN A 130 3.26 -0.52 -10.56
N LEU A 131 4.53 -0.23 -10.83
CA LEU A 131 4.92 0.64 -11.93
C LEU A 131 4.62 0.05 -13.31
N GLU A 132 4.46 -1.27 -13.41
CA GLU A 132 4.05 -1.97 -14.63
C GLU A 132 2.53 -1.87 -14.87
N GLY A 133 1.74 -1.54 -13.83
CA GLY A 133 0.30 -1.27 -13.90
C GLY A 133 -0.60 -2.49 -14.09
N PHE A 134 -0.06 -3.69 -14.12
CA PHE A 134 -0.83 -4.93 -14.26
C PHE A 134 -0.47 -5.90 -13.13
N PRO A 135 -1.45 -6.53 -12.51
CA PRO A 135 -2.92 -6.47 -12.73
C PRO A 135 -3.60 -5.34 -11.97
N LYS A 136 -2.89 -4.62 -11.11
CA LYS A 136 -3.39 -3.52 -10.28
C LYS A 136 -2.34 -2.43 -10.16
N ASP A 137 -2.76 -1.21 -9.88
CA ASP A 137 -1.86 -0.08 -9.64
C ASP A 137 -1.07 -0.21 -8.33
N LEU A 138 -1.63 -0.90 -7.34
CA LEU A 138 -1.01 -1.13 -6.04
C LEU A 138 -0.67 -2.60 -5.84
N GLU A 139 0.48 -2.84 -5.23
CA GLU A 139 0.91 -4.16 -4.74
C GLU A 139 0.58 -4.30 -3.24
N ASP A 140 1.40 -5.10 -2.53
CA ASP A 140 1.20 -5.37 -1.11
C ASP A 140 1.37 -4.12 -0.24
N GLU A 141 0.64 -4.07 0.86
CA GLU A 141 0.80 -3.05 1.88
C GLU A 141 2.15 -3.22 2.58
N VAL A 142 2.95 -2.15 2.62
CA VAL A 142 4.27 -2.12 3.26
C VAL A 142 4.20 -1.50 4.66
N ILE A 143 5.25 -1.71 5.46
CA ILE A 143 5.24 -1.32 6.87
C ILE A 143 5.33 0.19 7.08
N ASP A 144 6.08 0.89 6.23
CA ASP A 144 6.33 2.33 6.38
C ASP A 144 6.80 2.96 5.07
N ILE A 145 6.89 4.29 5.05
CA ILE A 145 7.52 5.09 4.00
C ILE A 145 8.98 5.38 4.38
N PRO A 146 9.87 5.63 3.39
CA PRO A 146 11.23 6.04 3.69
C PRO A 146 11.24 7.43 4.34
N ASP A 147 12.17 7.66 5.27
CA ASP A 147 12.49 8.99 5.76
C ASP A 147 13.41 9.77 4.79
N ALA A 148 13.56 11.07 5.00
CA ALA A 148 14.36 11.94 4.13
C ALA A 148 15.83 11.51 4.02
N SER A 149 16.39 10.80 5.02
CA SER A 149 17.76 10.29 4.97
C SER A 149 17.89 9.01 4.15
N MET A 150 16.81 8.27 4.01
CA MET A 150 16.76 7.00 3.27
C MET A 150 16.53 7.19 1.76
N VAL A 151 15.78 8.22 1.36
CA VAL A 151 15.33 8.40 -0.04
C VAL A 151 16.46 8.54 -1.06
N THR A 152 17.64 8.99 -0.64
CA THR A 152 18.82 9.07 -1.49
C THR A 152 19.55 7.74 -1.64
N ASN A 153 19.21 6.73 -0.84
CA ASN A 153 19.82 5.41 -0.86
C ASN A 153 18.85 4.37 -1.45
N LEU A 154 18.98 4.12 -2.75
CA LEU A 154 18.11 3.19 -3.48
C LEU A 154 18.01 1.80 -2.83
N LYS A 155 19.11 1.27 -2.27
CA LYS A 155 19.10 -0.04 -1.59
C LYS A 155 18.19 -0.04 -0.36
N LYS A 156 18.25 1.00 0.47
CA LYS A 156 17.38 1.13 1.65
C LYS A 156 15.91 1.29 1.25
N VAL A 157 15.63 2.04 0.18
CA VAL A 157 14.26 2.18 -0.37
C VAL A 157 13.75 0.84 -0.88
N GLU A 158 14.56 0.07 -1.61
CA GLU A 158 14.19 -1.27 -2.09
C GLU A 158 13.98 -2.27 -0.94
N GLU A 159 14.80 -2.22 0.11
CA GLU A 159 14.64 -3.04 1.31
C GLU A 159 13.31 -2.73 2.01
N LEU A 160 12.96 -1.45 2.15
CA LEU A 160 11.68 -1.04 2.75
C LEU A 160 10.48 -1.49 1.91
N LEU A 161 10.56 -1.38 0.59
CA LEU A 161 9.52 -1.85 -0.33
C LEU A 161 9.31 -3.38 -0.27
N LYS A 162 10.29 -4.14 0.19
CA LYS A 162 10.19 -5.61 0.38
C LYS A 162 9.56 -5.99 1.72
N GLN A 163 9.53 -5.07 2.69
CA GLN A 163 8.97 -5.30 4.00
C GLN A 163 7.45 -5.14 3.97
N THR A 164 6.73 -6.24 3.85
CA THR A 164 5.27 -6.23 3.94
C THR A 164 4.81 -5.94 5.35
N LYS A 165 3.68 -5.23 5.47
CA LYS A 165 3.08 -4.90 6.77
C LYS A 165 2.70 -6.17 7.53
N ALA A 166 3.16 -6.27 8.76
CA ALA A 166 2.64 -7.27 9.68
C ALA A 166 1.22 -6.86 10.12
N PHE A 167 0.28 -7.78 9.95
CA PHE A 167 -1.08 -7.57 10.42
C PHE A 167 -1.13 -7.48 11.94
N THR A 168 -1.93 -6.56 12.49
CA THR A 168 -2.31 -6.61 13.89
C THR A 168 -3.13 -7.88 14.17
N ARG A 169 -3.20 -8.31 15.43
CA ARG A 169 -4.00 -9.48 15.83
C ARG A 169 -5.45 -9.40 15.32
N ASP A 170 -6.05 -8.21 15.39
CA ASP A 170 -7.44 -8.00 14.98
C ASP A 170 -7.60 -8.03 13.45
N GLU A 171 -6.69 -7.43 12.71
CA GLU A 171 -6.66 -7.49 11.24
C GLU A 171 -6.46 -8.93 10.77
N PHE A 172 -5.53 -9.65 11.40
CA PHE A 172 -5.28 -11.06 11.11
C PHE A 172 -6.52 -11.93 11.38
N SER A 173 -7.18 -11.73 12.53
CA SER A 173 -8.42 -12.44 12.87
C SER A 173 -9.55 -12.19 11.88
N LYS A 174 -9.74 -10.92 11.46
CA LYS A 174 -10.73 -10.55 10.42
C LYS A 174 -10.41 -11.18 9.07
N LEU A 175 -9.12 -11.21 8.69
CA LEU A 175 -8.68 -11.83 7.46
C LEU A 175 -8.91 -13.35 7.48
N LEU A 176 -8.55 -14.02 8.57
CA LEU A 176 -8.80 -15.45 8.76
C LEU A 176 -10.29 -15.78 8.67
N PHE A 177 -11.14 -14.98 9.33
CA PHE A 177 -12.59 -15.16 9.25
C PHE A 177 -13.13 -14.99 7.82
N LYS A 178 -12.60 -14.01 7.09
CA LYS A 178 -12.95 -13.82 5.67
C LYS A 178 -12.52 -15.01 4.81
N CYS A 179 -11.29 -15.50 4.98
CA CYS A 179 -10.79 -16.68 4.28
C CYS A 179 -11.62 -17.92 4.61
N HIS A 180 -11.94 -18.11 5.88
CA HIS A 180 -12.80 -19.20 6.35
C HIS A 180 -14.16 -19.19 5.64
N ASN A 181 -14.83 -18.04 5.58
CA ASN A 181 -16.12 -17.92 4.91
C ASN A 181 -16.03 -18.17 3.40
N ILE A 182 -14.97 -17.71 2.73
CA ILE A 182 -14.74 -17.95 1.30
C ILE A 182 -14.58 -19.45 1.04
N ILE A 183 -13.69 -20.14 1.76
CA ILE A 183 -13.42 -21.58 1.59
C ILE A 183 -14.68 -22.38 1.91
N ARG A 184 -15.33 -22.07 3.03
CA ARG A 184 -16.57 -22.77 3.41
C ARG A 184 -17.66 -22.65 2.36
N ASN A 185 -17.87 -21.45 1.82
CA ASN A 185 -18.95 -21.20 0.85
C ASN A 185 -18.65 -21.77 -0.52
N ASN A 186 -17.40 -21.69 -0.98
CA ASN A 186 -17.00 -22.19 -2.30
C ASN A 186 -16.93 -23.73 -2.33
N ASP A 187 -16.39 -24.34 -1.30
CA ASP A 187 -16.13 -25.78 -1.27
C ASP A 187 -17.19 -26.56 -0.48
N LYS A 188 -18.23 -25.86 0.02
CA LYS A 188 -19.32 -26.43 0.83
C LYS A 188 -18.83 -27.24 2.03
N LEU A 189 -17.73 -26.80 2.64
CA LEU A 189 -17.12 -27.49 3.78
C LEU A 189 -17.82 -27.13 5.11
N SER A 190 -17.71 -28.05 6.09
CA SER A 190 -18.06 -27.70 7.47
C SER A 190 -17.14 -26.62 8.03
N PRO A 191 -17.54 -25.87 9.07
CA PRO A 191 -16.66 -24.87 9.69
C PRO A 191 -15.31 -25.42 10.11
N GLU A 192 -15.28 -26.62 10.67
CA GLU A 192 -14.06 -27.29 11.13
C GLU A 192 -13.16 -27.66 9.96
N ALA A 193 -13.72 -28.22 8.90
CA ALA A 193 -12.96 -28.58 7.69
C ALA A 193 -12.39 -27.35 6.98
N ALA A 194 -13.14 -26.25 6.92
CA ALA A 194 -12.64 -24.98 6.36
C ALA A 194 -11.49 -24.39 7.20
N PHE A 195 -11.57 -24.51 8.52
CA PHE A 195 -10.49 -24.07 9.43
C PHE A 195 -9.22 -24.94 9.26
N ASP A 196 -9.38 -26.25 9.08
CA ASP A 196 -8.28 -27.18 8.85
C ASP A 196 -7.54 -26.84 7.53
N GLU A 197 -8.27 -26.54 6.45
CA GLU A 197 -7.66 -26.11 5.18
C GLU A 197 -6.88 -24.78 5.31
N ILE A 198 -7.42 -23.78 6.03
CA ILE A 198 -6.69 -22.54 6.30
C ILE A 198 -5.41 -22.82 7.10
N SER A 199 -5.51 -23.66 8.13
CA SER A 199 -4.36 -24.01 8.96
C SER A 199 -3.26 -24.67 8.14
N LYS A 200 -3.60 -25.59 7.24
CA LYS A 200 -2.64 -26.22 6.32
C LYS A 200 -1.95 -25.17 5.42
N ILE A 201 -2.70 -24.25 4.84
CA ILE A 201 -2.17 -23.19 3.98
C ILE A 201 -1.20 -22.30 4.76
N LEU A 202 -1.57 -21.87 5.98
CA LEU A 202 -0.73 -21.05 6.84
C LEU A 202 0.57 -21.76 7.25
N PHE A 203 0.50 -23.04 7.63
CA PHE A 203 1.68 -23.82 7.98
C PHE A 203 2.64 -23.98 6.80
N ILE A 204 2.10 -24.20 5.60
CA ILE A 204 2.90 -24.30 4.37
C ILE A 204 3.59 -22.96 4.10
N LYS A 205 2.85 -21.84 4.20
CA LYS A 205 3.38 -20.50 4.01
C LYS A 205 4.52 -20.20 4.99
N ILE A 206 4.27 -20.36 6.29
CA ILE A 206 5.25 -20.09 7.34
C ILE A 206 6.52 -20.93 7.14
N ARG A 207 6.35 -22.22 6.83
CA ARG A 207 7.49 -23.10 6.61
C ARG A 207 8.27 -22.73 5.36
N TYR A 208 7.57 -22.42 4.27
CA TYR A 208 8.22 -21.99 3.03
C TYR A 208 9.02 -20.70 3.19
N GLU A 209 8.44 -19.69 3.85
CA GLU A 209 9.08 -18.39 4.08
C GLU A 209 10.28 -18.53 5.04
N ARG A 210 10.22 -19.43 6.02
CA ARG A 210 11.35 -19.73 6.90
C ARG A 210 12.52 -20.41 6.17
N ASP A 211 12.21 -21.32 5.24
CA ASP A 211 13.21 -22.11 4.51
C ASP A 211 13.78 -21.35 3.29
N ASN A 212 13.07 -20.34 2.77
CA ASN A 212 13.43 -19.55 1.58
C ASN A 212 13.32 -18.05 1.89
N LYS A 213 14.42 -17.46 2.34
CA LYS A 213 14.47 -16.05 2.75
C LYS A 213 14.07 -15.03 1.66
N ASP A 214 14.07 -15.42 0.38
CA ASP A 214 13.80 -14.56 -0.77
C ASP A 214 12.44 -14.82 -1.45
N GLY A 215 11.62 -15.71 -0.92
CA GLY A 215 10.41 -16.16 -1.62
C GLY A 215 9.10 -15.81 -0.90
N GLN A 216 8.35 -14.87 -1.43
CA GLN A 216 6.95 -14.65 -1.04
C GLN A 216 6.03 -15.60 -1.82
N LEU A 217 5.83 -16.81 -1.29
CA LEU A 217 5.04 -17.86 -1.96
C LEU A 217 3.61 -17.46 -2.30
N PHE A 218 2.99 -16.64 -1.46
CA PHE A 218 1.61 -16.19 -1.60
C PHE A 218 1.51 -14.72 -2.00
N SER A 219 2.59 -14.16 -2.60
CA SER A 219 2.48 -12.84 -3.20
C SER A 219 1.51 -12.87 -4.38
N LEU A 220 0.82 -11.75 -4.61
CA LEU A 220 -0.07 -11.60 -5.76
C LEU A 220 0.66 -11.90 -7.08
N LYS A 221 1.94 -11.54 -7.18
CA LYS A 221 2.80 -11.79 -8.33
C LYS A 221 3.01 -13.28 -8.59
N GLU A 222 3.30 -14.08 -7.56
CA GLU A 222 3.44 -15.54 -7.70
C GLU A 222 2.10 -16.23 -8.01
N PHE A 223 1.02 -15.76 -7.39
CA PHE A 223 -0.33 -16.23 -7.69
C PHE A 223 -0.73 -15.96 -9.15
N LEU A 224 -0.33 -14.82 -9.71
CA LEU A 224 -0.65 -14.43 -11.07
C LEU A 224 0.23 -15.14 -12.11
N LYS A 225 1.48 -15.48 -11.79
CA LYS A 225 2.27 -16.38 -12.64
C LYS A 225 1.60 -17.74 -12.83
N GLY A 226 0.87 -18.23 -11.80
CA GLY A 226 0.04 -19.42 -11.92
C GLY A 226 -1.19 -19.25 -12.83
N LYS A 227 -1.61 -18.01 -13.15
CA LYS A 227 -2.76 -17.72 -14.02
C LYS A 227 -2.46 -17.79 -15.53
N GLU A 228 -1.21 -17.78 -15.93
CA GLU A 228 -0.80 -17.98 -17.32
C GLU A 228 -1.11 -19.40 -17.83
N TYR A 229 -1.52 -20.29 -16.93
CA TYR A 229 -2.04 -21.61 -17.27
C TYR A 229 -3.57 -21.60 -17.21
N ASP A 230 -4.18 -21.68 -18.34
CA ASP A 230 -5.56 -21.67 -18.88
C ASP A 230 -6.78 -21.94 -17.97
N ASP A 231 -6.65 -22.14 -16.66
CA ASP A 231 -7.80 -22.39 -15.78
C ASP A 231 -7.52 -21.82 -14.38
N LYS A 232 -8.21 -20.74 -14.07
CA LYS A 232 -8.07 -19.99 -12.80
C LYS A 232 -8.14 -20.86 -11.55
N TYR A 233 -8.79 -22.00 -11.63
CA TYR A 233 -9.01 -22.92 -10.51
C TYR A 233 -7.98 -24.06 -10.50
N ARG A 234 -7.64 -24.62 -11.64
CA ARG A 234 -6.64 -25.69 -11.75
C ARG A 234 -5.23 -25.22 -11.41
N ALA A 235 -4.85 -24.01 -11.85
CA ALA A 235 -3.52 -23.48 -11.60
C ALA A 235 -3.23 -23.26 -10.10
N SER A 236 -4.21 -22.79 -9.30
CA SER A 236 -4.04 -22.62 -7.87
C SER A 236 -3.99 -23.95 -7.14
N THR A 237 -4.79 -24.91 -7.52
CA THR A 237 -4.83 -26.26 -6.92
C THR A 237 -3.60 -27.07 -7.31
N ASP A 238 -3.13 -26.98 -8.55
CA ASP A 238 -1.91 -27.64 -9.02
C ASP A 238 -0.64 -27.04 -8.39
N PHE A 239 -0.62 -25.74 -8.21
CA PHE A 239 0.50 -25.04 -7.56
C PHE A 239 0.60 -25.44 -6.07
N LEU A 240 -0.50 -25.39 -5.34
CA LEU A 240 -0.56 -25.83 -3.95
C LEU A 240 -0.25 -27.31 -3.82
N SER A 241 -0.77 -28.16 -4.70
CA SER A 241 -0.49 -29.61 -4.72
C SER A 241 0.99 -29.92 -4.99
N LYS A 242 1.64 -29.19 -5.87
CA LYS A 242 3.08 -29.33 -6.13
C LYS A 242 3.93 -28.93 -4.92
N ILE A 243 3.53 -27.88 -4.21
CA ILE A 243 4.22 -27.43 -2.99
C ILE A 243 4.03 -28.44 -1.87
N ILE A 244 2.80 -28.91 -1.63
CA ILE A 244 2.49 -29.94 -0.63
C ILE A 244 3.32 -31.18 -0.90
N ARG A 245 3.31 -31.73 -2.12
CA ARG A 245 4.11 -32.89 -2.51
C ARG A 245 5.62 -32.71 -2.36
N LYS A 246 6.12 -31.49 -2.64
CA LYS A 246 7.55 -31.18 -2.46
C LYS A 246 7.94 -31.15 -0.97
N HIS A 247 7.05 -30.67 -0.11
CA HIS A 247 7.29 -30.64 1.34
C HIS A 247 7.10 -32.02 1.99
N GLU A 248 6.12 -32.80 1.60
CA GLU A 248 5.95 -34.19 2.07
C GLU A 248 7.20 -35.04 1.76
N LYS A 249 7.75 -34.96 0.55
CA LYS A 249 9.00 -35.64 0.18
C LYS A 249 10.21 -35.21 0.99
N ARG A 250 10.23 -33.96 1.51
CA ARG A 250 11.31 -33.47 2.39
C ARG A 250 11.15 -33.97 3.83
N ILE A 251 9.92 -34.14 4.30
CA ILE A 251 9.63 -34.67 5.65
C ILE A 251 9.96 -36.15 5.73
N GLN A 252 9.69 -36.93 4.67
CA GLN A 252 9.99 -38.37 4.61
C GLN A 252 11.49 -38.70 4.47
N ARG A 253 12.34 -37.69 4.15
CA ARG A 253 13.80 -37.85 4.01
C ARG A 253 14.60 -37.41 5.23
N ARG A 254 13.92 -37.08 6.32
CA ARG A 254 14.48 -36.79 7.65
C ARG A 254 13.99 -37.80 8.67
#